data_66e1eba0420ca697da3c0720b245cd22
#
_entry.id   66e1eba0420ca697da3c0720b245cd22
#
_cell.length_a   1.000
_cell.length_b   1.000
_cell.length_c   1.000
_cell.angle_alpha   90.00
_cell.angle_beta   90.00
_cell.angle_gamma   90.00
#
_symmetry.space_group_name_H-M   'P 1'
#
loop_
_entity.id
_entity.type
_entity.pdbx_description
1 polymer ?
#
loop_
_entity_poly.entity_id
_entity_poly.type
_entity_poly.pdbx_seq_one_letter_code
_entity_poly.pdbx_strand_id
1 'polypeptide(L)'
;MRKIFLYISLFLSFSVMAQHQPYIHYSEHERDTTETNTLQQFLRQGEFFGHARYFFMATDNAAGLSDYYANGFGMGIGYETGRFKNFQVGISGFFIYNIHSSDLSAKDAATGLPNRYEMALFDMENPKNHHDMDRLEDLYIRYTYKKSFIKFGKQHIKTPFINPQDGRMRLTLAEGAILEWNQIKSMKIDAGWMYGISPRGTVTWHGIGKSIGVYPGGVNPDGTKSAYGNNISSNALFYLGITKSLGKKYPTAVVGSIR
;
A
#
# COMPACT_ATOMS: atom_id res chain seq x y z
N MET A 1 22.75 -27.50 -27.49
CA MET A 1 22.70 -27.56 -26.03
C MET A 1 23.44 -26.37 -25.36
N ARG A 2 24.68 -26.04 -25.75
CA ARG A 2 25.47 -24.95 -25.12
C ARG A 2 24.84 -23.53 -25.25
N LYS A 3 24.13 -23.25 -26.34
CA LYS A 3 23.47 -21.95 -26.57
C LYS A 3 22.18 -21.78 -25.77
N ILE A 4 21.44 -22.86 -25.50
CA ILE A 4 20.21 -22.85 -24.69
C ILE A 4 20.55 -22.56 -23.21
N PHE A 5 21.65 -23.12 -22.71
CA PHE A 5 22.14 -22.84 -21.36
C PHE A 5 22.54 -21.37 -21.19
N LEU A 6 23.08 -20.73 -22.22
CA LEU A 6 23.47 -19.31 -22.16
C LEU A 6 22.25 -18.38 -22.06
N TYR A 7 21.17 -18.71 -22.77
CA TYR A 7 19.92 -17.93 -22.70
C TYR A 7 19.19 -18.15 -21.38
N ILE A 8 19.19 -19.34 -20.82
CA ILE A 8 18.61 -19.64 -19.52
C ILE A 8 19.39 -18.91 -18.39
N SER A 9 20.72 -18.86 -18.45
CA SER A 9 21.54 -18.14 -17.48
C SER A 9 21.37 -16.62 -17.59
N LEU A 10 21.12 -16.08 -18.79
CA LEU A 10 20.83 -14.66 -18.99
C LEU A 10 19.45 -14.27 -18.42
N PHE A 11 18.44 -15.13 -18.57
CA PHE A 11 17.12 -14.93 -17.97
C PHE A 11 17.15 -15.02 -16.44
N LEU A 12 17.94 -15.92 -15.86
CA LEU A 12 18.13 -16.04 -14.41
C LEU A 12 18.85 -14.83 -13.81
N SER A 13 19.77 -14.19 -14.54
CA SER A 13 20.46 -12.99 -14.06
C SER A 13 19.54 -11.76 -14.00
N PHE A 14 18.51 -11.67 -14.83
CA PHE A 14 17.51 -10.61 -14.74
C PHE A 14 16.56 -10.79 -13.54
N SER A 15 16.32 -12.03 -13.11
CA SER A 15 15.42 -12.32 -12.00
C SER A 15 15.98 -11.91 -10.62
N VAL A 16 17.31 -11.86 -10.47
CA VAL A 16 17.95 -11.51 -9.18
C VAL A 16 17.92 -10.01 -8.89
N MET A 17 17.83 -9.17 -9.93
CA MET A 17 17.74 -7.72 -9.75
C MET A 17 16.31 -7.23 -9.39
N ALA A 18 15.30 -8.06 -9.64
CA ALA A 18 13.89 -7.67 -9.38
C ALA A 18 13.47 -7.79 -7.92
N GLN A 19 14.23 -8.47 -7.07
CA GLN A 19 13.84 -8.73 -5.68
C GLN A 19 14.27 -7.67 -4.67
N HIS A 20 15.02 -6.63 -5.07
CA HIS A 20 15.60 -5.66 -4.13
C HIS A 20 15.38 -4.19 -4.49
N GLN A 21 14.48 -3.89 -5.38
CA GLN A 21 14.07 -2.49 -5.54
C GLN A 21 12.98 -2.19 -4.50
N PRO A 22 13.24 -1.28 -3.55
CA PRO A 22 12.16 -0.73 -2.77
C PRO A 22 11.15 -0.14 -3.75
N TYR A 23 9.89 -0.37 -3.45
CA TYR A 23 8.74 0.16 -4.16
C TYR A 23 9.01 1.54 -4.76
N ILE A 24 8.83 1.65 -6.06
CA ILE A 24 8.92 2.94 -6.75
C ILE A 24 7.83 3.82 -6.14
N HIS A 25 8.26 4.86 -5.46
CA HIS A 25 7.41 5.82 -4.78
C HIS A 25 6.34 6.38 -5.72
N TYR A 26 5.11 5.97 -5.53
CA TYR A 26 3.96 6.60 -6.16
C TYR A 26 3.76 8.05 -5.68
N SER A 27 4.29 8.41 -4.53
CA SER A 27 3.94 9.65 -3.86
C SER A 27 5.08 10.61 -3.55
N GLU A 28 6.34 10.21 -3.79
CA GLU A 28 7.48 11.10 -3.55
C GLU A 28 8.08 11.67 -4.83
N HIS A 29 7.35 11.69 -5.92
CA HIS A 29 7.62 12.71 -6.89
C HIS A 29 7.17 14.03 -6.27
N GLU A 30 8.08 14.72 -5.57
CA GLU A 30 8.08 16.18 -5.53
C GLU A 30 8.22 16.66 -6.97
N ARG A 31 7.16 16.41 -7.75
CA ARG A 31 7.08 17.00 -9.07
C ARG A 31 6.89 18.47 -8.82
N ASP A 32 7.89 19.21 -9.21
CA ASP A 32 7.79 20.65 -9.36
C ASP A 32 6.78 20.92 -10.48
N THR A 33 5.49 20.65 -10.15
CA THR A 33 4.40 20.89 -11.07
C THR A 33 4.26 22.39 -11.20
N THR A 34 4.63 22.88 -12.37
CA THR A 34 4.53 24.29 -12.73
C THR A 34 3.13 24.80 -12.44
N GLU A 35 3.04 25.93 -11.74
CA GLU A 35 1.75 26.58 -11.46
C GLU A 35 1.07 26.91 -12.79
N THR A 36 -0.19 26.52 -12.90
CA THR A 36 -0.99 26.73 -14.12
C THR A 36 -1.96 27.88 -13.92
N ASN A 37 -2.20 28.64 -15.00
CA ASN A 37 -3.05 29.82 -14.94
C ASN A 37 -4.47 29.55 -15.43
N THR A 38 -4.73 28.43 -16.08
CA THR A 38 -6.03 28.06 -16.63
C THR A 38 -6.41 26.63 -16.29
N LEU A 39 -7.71 26.35 -16.21
CA LEU A 39 -8.22 25.00 -15.99
C LEU A 39 -7.79 24.02 -17.09
N GLN A 40 -7.66 24.51 -18.34
CA GLN A 40 -7.16 23.69 -19.43
C GLN A 40 -5.70 23.26 -19.21
N GLN A 41 -4.85 24.17 -18.75
CA GLN A 41 -3.46 23.84 -18.40
C GLN A 41 -3.39 22.90 -17.21
N PHE A 42 -4.21 23.10 -16.19
CA PHE A 42 -4.34 22.21 -15.04
C PHE A 42 -4.56 20.74 -15.45
N LEU A 43 -5.42 20.50 -16.42
CA LEU A 43 -5.64 19.15 -16.94
C LEU A 43 -4.55 18.70 -17.91
N ARG A 44 -3.99 19.57 -18.76
CA ARG A 44 -3.00 19.18 -19.78
C ARG A 44 -1.59 19.00 -19.25
N GLN A 45 -1.22 19.67 -18.18
CA GLN A 45 0.10 19.57 -17.54
C GLN A 45 0.16 18.51 -16.45
N GLY A 46 -0.90 17.74 -16.31
CA GLY A 46 -0.90 16.56 -15.47
C GLY A 46 -0.08 15.42 -16.07
N GLU A 47 0.21 14.45 -15.25
CA GLU A 47 1.04 13.31 -15.62
C GLU A 47 0.31 12.00 -15.40
N PHE A 48 0.36 11.14 -16.42
CA PHE A 48 -0.04 9.74 -16.31
C PHE A 48 1.12 8.92 -15.76
N PHE A 49 0.79 7.99 -14.89
CA PHE A 49 1.73 7.01 -14.36
C PHE A 49 1.09 5.62 -14.34
N GLY A 50 1.93 4.61 -14.30
CA GLY A 50 1.44 3.24 -14.23
C GLY A 50 2.55 2.27 -13.91
N HIS A 51 2.15 1.10 -13.45
CA HIS A 51 3.05 0.01 -13.17
C HIS A 51 2.36 -1.34 -13.42
N ALA A 52 3.17 -2.36 -13.65
CA ALA A 52 2.70 -3.73 -13.71
C ALA A 52 3.48 -4.59 -12.71
N ARG A 53 2.81 -5.57 -12.14
CA ARG A 53 3.39 -6.53 -11.20
C ARG A 53 3.02 -7.95 -11.60
N TYR A 54 3.99 -8.82 -11.53
CA TYR A 54 3.80 -10.26 -11.57
C TYR A 54 4.29 -10.84 -10.25
N PHE A 55 3.49 -11.73 -9.68
CA PHE A 55 3.85 -12.38 -8.43
C PHE A 55 3.44 -13.85 -8.46
N PHE A 56 4.41 -14.71 -8.19
CA PHE A 56 4.19 -16.13 -7.94
C PHE A 56 4.64 -16.45 -6.51
N MET A 57 3.81 -17.19 -5.80
CA MET A 57 4.18 -17.74 -4.50
C MET A 57 3.58 -19.13 -4.32
N ALA A 58 4.29 -19.95 -3.57
CA ALA A 58 3.86 -21.29 -3.22
C ALA A 58 4.35 -21.64 -1.82
N THR A 59 3.55 -22.39 -1.09
CA THR A 59 3.90 -22.97 0.20
C THR A 59 3.88 -24.49 0.07
N ASP A 60 5.02 -25.12 0.29
CA ASP A 60 5.19 -26.57 0.43
C ASP A 60 5.17 -26.89 1.92
N ASN A 61 4.13 -27.55 2.38
CA ASN A 61 3.90 -27.87 3.78
C ASN A 61 4.43 -29.26 4.14
N ALA A 62 4.45 -29.57 5.43
CA ALA A 62 4.82 -30.90 5.90
C ALA A 62 3.87 -31.98 5.37
N ALA A 63 4.35 -33.20 5.24
CA ALA A 63 3.57 -34.33 4.76
C ALA A 63 2.24 -34.49 5.53
N GLY A 64 1.14 -34.61 4.78
CA GLY A 64 -0.21 -34.69 5.32
C GLY A 64 -0.94 -33.38 5.47
N LEU A 65 -0.30 -32.24 5.15
CA LEU A 65 -0.93 -30.93 5.06
C LEU A 65 -1.11 -30.54 3.59
N SER A 66 -2.03 -29.62 3.33
CA SER A 66 -2.30 -29.15 1.97
C SER A 66 -1.26 -28.13 1.51
N ASP A 67 -0.78 -28.27 0.28
CA ASP A 67 0.08 -27.29 -0.39
C ASP A 67 -0.77 -26.27 -1.13
N TYR A 68 -0.24 -25.05 -1.22
CA TYR A 68 -0.91 -23.96 -1.90
C TYR A 68 0.03 -23.21 -2.83
N TYR A 69 -0.51 -22.69 -3.91
CA TYR A 69 0.19 -21.75 -4.78
C TYR A 69 -0.76 -20.69 -5.33
N ALA A 70 -0.20 -19.55 -5.69
CA ALA A 70 -0.89 -18.45 -6.32
C ALA A 70 0.01 -17.77 -7.35
N ASN A 71 -0.58 -17.45 -8.50
CA ASN A 71 0.08 -16.79 -9.61
C ASN A 71 -0.80 -15.62 -10.06
N GLY A 72 -0.35 -14.41 -9.77
CA GLY A 72 -1.09 -13.17 -10.02
C GLY A 72 -0.35 -12.22 -10.95
N PHE A 73 -1.11 -11.56 -11.79
CA PHE A 73 -0.67 -10.38 -12.56
C PHE A 73 -1.51 -9.18 -12.15
N GLY A 74 -0.88 -8.05 -11.96
CA GLY A 74 -1.56 -6.80 -11.63
C GLY A 74 -1.04 -5.64 -12.44
N MET A 75 -1.90 -4.67 -12.67
CA MET A 75 -1.58 -3.43 -13.36
C MET A 75 -2.30 -2.26 -12.72
N GLY A 76 -1.57 -1.18 -12.49
CA GLY A 76 -2.08 0.09 -12.01
C GLY A 76 -1.91 1.19 -13.04
N ILE A 77 -2.89 2.08 -13.07
CA ILE A 77 -2.84 3.32 -13.86
C ILE A 77 -3.35 4.46 -13.01
N GLY A 78 -2.74 5.60 -13.15
CA GLY A 78 -3.15 6.81 -12.44
C GLY A 78 -2.85 8.08 -13.23
N TYR A 79 -3.41 9.15 -12.74
CA TYR A 79 -3.22 10.48 -13.27
C TYR A 79 -3.22 11.50 -12.12
N GLU A 80 -2.25 12.40 -12.16
CA GLU A 80 -2.18 13.55 -11.26
C GLU A 80 -2.20 14.84 -12.11
N THR A 81 -3.05 15.80 -11.78
CA THR A 81 -3.16 17.06 -12.50
C THR A 81 -1.94 17.96 -12.28
N GLY A 82 -1.76 18.97 -13.13
CA GLY A 82 -0.92 20.11 -12.82
C GLY A 82 -1.39 20.84 -11.55
N ARG A 83 -0.70 21.90 -11.16
CA ARG A 83 -1.10 22.75 -10.02
C ARG A 83 -1.84 23.98 -10.51
N PHE A 84 -3.06 24.17 -10.00
CA PHE A 84 -3.86 25.37 -10.30
C PHE A 84 -4.28 26.04 -8.98
N LYS A 85 -3.85 27.28 -8.77
CA LYS A 85 -4.06 28.02 -7.52
C LYS A 85 -3.65 27.19 -6.29
N ASN A 86 -2.49 26.53 -6.39
CA ASN A 86 -1.96 25.61 -5.37
C ASN A 86 -2.71 24.28 -5.18
N PHE A 87 -3.79 24.02 -5.91
CA PHE A 87 -4.53 22.76 -5.84
C PHE A 87 -4.07 21.76 -6.90
N GLN A 88 -4.07 20.49 -6.53
CA GLN A 88 -3.85 19.33 -7.39
C GLN A 88 -4.89 18.25 -7.06
N VAL A 89 -5.18 17.41 -8.02
CA VAL A 89 -6.06 16.24 -7.86
C VAL A 89 -5.34 15.02 -8.40
N GLY A 90 -5.38 13.93 -7.67
CA GLY A 90 -4.86 12.63 -8.09
C GLY A 90 -5.96 11.57 -8.09
N ILE A 91 -5.89 10.69 -9.09
CA ILE A 91 -6.73 9.50 -9.19
C ILE A 91 -5.88 8.33 -9.69
N SER A 92 -6.01 7.17 -9.07
CA SER A 92 -5.40 5.93 -9.56
C SER A 92 -6.22 4.70 -9.19
N GLY A 93 -6.06 3.66 -9.97
CA GLY A 93 -6.65 2.35 -9.70
C GLY A 93 -5.66 1.24 -9.99
N PHE A 94 -5.86 0.09 -9.35
CA PHE A 94 -5.07 -1.11 -9.53
C PHE A 94 -5.95 -2.33 -9.71
N PHE A 95 -5.65 -3.12 -10.72
CA PHE A 95 -6.35 -4.35 -11.08
C PHE A 95 -5.46 -5.54 -10.81
N ILE A 96 -6.02 -6.62 -10.28
CA ILE A 96 -5.32 -7.90 -10.15
C ILE A 96 -6.11 -8.96 -10.88
N TYR A 97 -5.38 -9.80 -11.58
CA TYR A 97 -5.89 -10.98 -12.25
C TYR A 97 -5.21 -12.23 -11.67
N ASN A 98 -6.02 -13.19 -11.24
CA ASN A 98 -5.53 -14.51 -10.84
C ASN A 98 -5.31 -15.35 -12.10
N ILE A 99 -4.05 -15.51 -12.51
CA ILE A 99 -3.71 -16.31 -13.68
C ILE A 99 -4.03 -17.78 -13.42
N HIS A 100 -3.58 -18.29 -12.28
CA HIS A 100 -3.84 -19.63 -11.83
C HIS A 100 -3.44 -19.79 -10.36
N SER A 101 -4.26 -20.47 -9.57
CA SER A 101 -3.97 -20.77 -8.17
C SER A 101 -4.62 -22.10 -7.76
N SER A 102 -4.15 -22.67 -6.67
CA SER A 102 -4.88 -23.70 -5.94
C SER A 102 -6.22 -23.12 -5.45
N ASP A 103 -7.15 -23.96 -4.97
CA ASP A 103 -8.36 -23.47 -4.32
C ASP A 103 -7.99 -22.77 -3.00
N LEU A 104 -7.89 -21.43 -3.06
CA LEU A 104 -7.54 -20.61 -1.91
C LEU A 104 -8.69 -20.47 -0.88
N SER A 105 -9.87 -20.91 -1.22
CA SER A 105 -11.01 -20.97 -0.29
C SER A 105 -11.06 -22.28 0.51
N ALA A 106 -10.32 -23.30 0.06
CA ALA A 106 -10.26 -24.58 0.73
C ALA A 106 -9.54 -24.49 2.09
N LYS A 107 -10.05 -25.22 3.05
CA LYS A 107 -9.37 -25.42 4.33
C LYS A 107 -8.55 -26.69 4.27
N ASP A 108 -7.41 -26.67 4.91
CA ASP A 108 -6.59 -27.86 5.10
C ASP A 108 -7.36 -28.95 5.86
N ALA A 109 -7.35 -30.16 5.33
CA ALA A 109 -8.16 -31.28 5.86
C ALA A 109 -7.71 -31.73 7.26
N ALA A 110 -6.43 -31.64 7.57
CA ALA A 110 -5.87 -32.07 8.84
C ALA A 110 -6.04 -31.01 9.95
N THR A 111 -5.87 -29.73 9.61
CA THR A 111 -5.89 -28.64 10.59
C THR A 111 -7.22 -27.88 10.63
N GLY A 112 -8.06 -27.98 9.58
CA GLY A 112 -9.27 -27.17 9.42
C GLY A 112 -9.00 -25.68 9.18
N LEU A 113 -7.74 -25.27 9.02
CA LEU A 113 -7.35 -23.87 8.85
C LEU A 113 -7.34 -23.46 7.37
N PRO A 114 -7.72 -22.22 7.06
CA PRO A 114 -7.63 -21.70 5.70
C PRO A 114 -6.17 -21.43 5.32
N ASN A 115 -5.92 -21.37 4.01
CA ASN A 115 -4.69 -20.81 3.48
C ASN A 115 -4.43 -19.41 4.06
N ARG A 116 -3.16 -19.10 4.34
CA ARG A 116 -2.79 -17.86 5.01
C ARG A 116 -2.07 -16.87 4.11
N TYR A 117 -1.17 -17.36 3.24
CA TYR A 117 -0.22 -16.50 2.54
C TYR A 117 -0.66 -16.21 1.11
N GLU A 118 -1.01 -17.24 0.37
CA GLU A 118 -1.36 -17.16 -1.05
C GLU A 118 -2.70 -16.44 -1.26
N MET A 119 -3.66 -16.66 -0.36
CA MET A 119 -4.95 -15.95 -0.36
C MET A 119 -4.76 -14.43 -0.27
N ALA A 120 -3.79 -13.96 0.51
CA ALA A 120 -3.51 -12.54 0.67
C ALA A 120 -2.83 -11.88 -0.55
N LEU A 121 -2.55 -12.64 -1.61
CA LEU A 121 -2.15 -12.09 -2.89
C LEU A 121 -3.32 -11.42 -3.60
N PHE A 122 -4.53 -11.91 -3.36
CA PHE A 122 -5.77 -11.51 -4.03
C PHE A 122 -6.74 -10.81 -3.08
N ASP A 123 -7.86 -11.42 -2.77
CA ASP A 123 -8.88 -10.88 -1.88
C ASP A 123 -9.12 -11.85 -0.71
N MET A 124 -8.61 -11.49 0.46
CA MET A 124 -8.73 -12.30 1.67
C MET A 124 -10.17 -12.41 2.19
N GLU A 125 -11.01 -11.43 1.88
CA GLU A 125 -12.41 -11.42 2.32
C GLU A 125 -13.30 -12.29 1.44
N ASN A 126 -12.89 -12.47 0.17
CA ASN A 126 -13.56 -13.36 -0.77
C ASN A 126 -12.56 -14.18 -1.58
N PRO A 127 -11.99 -15.26 -1.02
CA PRO A 127 -10.97 -16.09 -1.69
C PRO A 127 -11.47 -16.77 -2.98
N LYS A 128 -12.77 -16.78 -3.24
CA LYS A 128 -13.38 -17.28 -4.50
C LYS A 128 -13.41 -16.24 -5.61
N ASN A 129 -13.10 -14.99 -5.29
CA ASN A 129 -13.03 -13.94 -6.29
C ASN A 129 -11.75 -14.10 -7.13
N HIS A 130 -11.90 -14.31 -8.44
CA HIS A 130 -10.79 -14.50 -9.37
C HIS A 130 -10.67 -13.37 -10.40
N HIS A 131 -11.70 -12.52 -10.54
CA HIS A 131 -11.81 -11.59 -11.67
C HIS A 131 -12.10 -10.15 -11.27
N ASP A 132 -12.85 -9.94 -10.20
CA ASP A 132 -13.28 -8.62 -9.74
C ASP A 132 -12.39 -8.16 -8.59
N MET A 133 -11.11 -7.93 -8.92
CA MET A 133 -10.09 -7.58 -7.93
C MET A 133 -9.46 -6.22 -8.23
N ASP A 134 -10.29 -5.29 -8.64
CA ASP A 134 -9.89 -3.89 -8.80
C ASP A 134 -10.10 -3.08 -7.52
N ARG A 135 -9.32 -2.03 -7.39
CA ARG A 135 -9.39 -1.10 -6.27
C ARG A 135 -9.01 0.31 -6.70
N LEU A 136 -9.86 1.27 -6.36
CA LEU A 136 -9.48 2.68 -6.41
C LEU A 136 -8.41 2.93 -5.33
N GLU A 137 -7.20 3.32 -5.73
CA GLU A 137 -6.06 3.48 -4.82
C GLU A 137 -5.87 4.93 -4.39
N ASP A 138 -5.86 5.84 -5.33
CA ASP A 138 -5.81 7.27 -5.06
C ASP A 138 -7.09 7.94 -5.54
N LEU A 139 -7.63 8.80 -4.73
CA LEU A 139 -8.63 9.81 -5.07
C LEU A 139 -8.51 10.93 -4.06
N TYR A 140 -7.73 11.94 -4.37
CA TYR A 140 -7.43 13.00 -3.42
C TYR A 140 -7.40 14.38 -4.05
N ILE A 141 -7.57 15.37 -3.20
CA ILE A 141 -7.24 16.76 -3.45
C ILE A 141 -6.07 17.17 -2.53
N ARG A 142 -5.09 17.87 -3.09
CA ARG A 142 -3.93 18.41 -2.40
C ARG A 142 -3.90 19.92 -2.55
N TYR A 143 -3.66 20.63 -1.46
CA TYR A 143 -3.34 22.07 -1.45
C TYR A 143 -1.91 22.25 -0.97
N THR A 144 -1.09 22.94 -1.75
CA THR A 144 0.32 23.18 -1.43
C THR A 144 0.53 24.64 -1.07
N TYR A 145 1.15 24.91 0.05
CA TYR A 145 1.55 26.26 0.48
C TYR A 145 3.06 26.31 0.74
N LYS A 146 3.81 26.95 -0.16
CA LYS A 146 5.28 26.98 -0.13
C LYS A 146 5.83 25.54 -0.05
N LYS A 147 6.48 25.17 1.08
CA LYS A 147 7.06 23.84 1.33
C LYS A 147 6.14 22.90 2.10
N SER A 148 4.90 23.30 2.34
CA SER A 148 3.93 22.55 3.13
C SER A 148 2.75 22.15 2.28
N PHE A 149 2.03 21.11 2.68
CA PHE A 149 0.81 20.71 2.01
C PHE A 149 -0.21 20.09 2.98
N ILE A 150 -1.46 20.16 2.59
CA ILE A 150 -2.54 19.32 3.10
C ILE A 150 -3.09 18.49 1.95
N LYS A 151 -3.37 17.21 2.20
CA LYS A 151 -3.91 16.27 1.22
C LYS A 151 -5.10 15.55 1.84
N PHE A 152 -6.21 15.47 1.14
CA PHE A 152 -7.45 14.85 1.63
C PHE A 152 -7.99 13.85 0.62
N GLY A 153 -8.37 12.67 1.10
CA GLY A 153 -8.98 11.59 0.31
C GLY A 153 -8.24 10.26 0.44
N LYS A 154 -8.43 9.39 -0.55
CA LYS A 154 -7.74 8.09 -0.66
C LYS A 154 -6.31 8.31 -1.13
N GLN A 155 -5.34 7.72 -0.42
CA GLN A 155 -3.95 8.02 -0.66
C GLN A 155 -3.00 7.02 -0.03
N HIS A 156 -1.79 6.99 -0.54
CA HIS A 156 -0.66 6.35 0.09
C HIS A 156 -0.21 7.14 1.32
N ILE A 157 0.11 6.42 2.38
CA ILE A 157 0.65 7.03 3.59
C ILE A 157 1.74 6.14 4.18
N LYS A 158 2.86 6.76 4.55
CA LYS A 158 3.96 6.11 5.27
C LYS A 158 4.32 6.95 6.48
N THR A 159 4.12 6.40 7.65
CA THR A 159 4.47 7.04 8.92
C THR A 159 5.18 6.04 9.81
N PRO A 160 5.78 6.46 10.94
CA PRO A 160 6.33 5.51 11.91
C PRO A 160 5.32 4.48 12.44
N PHE A 161 4.01 4.72 12.28
CA PHE A 161 2.93 3.88 12.81
C PHE A 161 2.13 3.16 11.71
N ILE A 162 2.09 3.72 10.51
CA ILE A 162 1.37 3.15 9.38
C ILE A 162 2.39 2.77 8.33
N ASN A 163 2.56 1.45 8.15
CA ASN A 163 3.41 0.89 7.13
C ASN A 163 2.53 0.45 5.95
N PRO A 164 2.78 0.93 4.72
CA PRO A 164 2.08 0.47 3.53
C PRO A 164 2.24 -1.03 3.28
N GLN A 165 3.30 -1.68 3.82
CA GLN A 165 3.54 -3.12 3.72
C GLN A 165 3.57 -3.63 2.27
N ASP A 166 4.39 -3.01 1.44
CA ASP A 166 4.56 -3.45 0.06
C ASP A 166 5.34 -4.78 -0.01
N GLY A 167 4.65 -5.87 0.11
CA GLY A 167 5.26 -7.20 0.04
C GLY A 167 4.51 -8.17 -0.87
N ARG A 168 3.49 -7.68 -1.58
CA ARG A 168 2.65 -8.50 -2.47
C ARG A 168 2.16 -7.68 -3.66
N MET A 169 0.90 -7.85 -4.05
CA MET A 169 0.35 -7.17 -5.22
C MET A 169 -0.06 -5.72 -4.93
N ARG A 170 -0.55 -5.43 -3.73
CA ARG A 170 -1.09 -4.12 -3.34
C ARG A 170 -0.53 -3.64 -2.02
N LEU A 171 -0.61 -2.33 -1.82
CA LEU A 171 -0.28 -1.66 -0.56
C LEU A 171 -1.49 -1.56 0.36
N THR A 172 -1.22 -1.36 1.64
CA THR A 172 -2.22 -0.80 2.56
C THR A 172 -2.32 0.69 2.30
N LEU A 173 -3.54 1.17 2.09
CA LEU A 173 -3.85 2.57 1.77
C LEU A 173 -4.73 3.17 2.87
N ALA A 174 -4.71 4.49 2.99
CA ALA A 174 -5.52 5.21 3.96
C ALA A 174 -6.43 6.25 3.28
N GLU A 175 -7.56 6.54 3.91
CA GLU A 175 -8.48 7.59 3.52
C GLU A 175 -8.66 8.58 4.67
N GLY A 176 -8.39 9.85 4.39
CA GLY A 176 -8.43 10.90 5.40
C GLY A 176 -7.67 12.15 4.99
N ALA A 177 -7.29 12.95 5.97
CA ALA A 177 -6.49 14.15 5.79
C ALA A 177 -5.08 13.95 6.32
N ILE A 178 -4.07 14.40 5.58
CA ILE A 178 -2.69 14.52 6.04
C ILE A 178 -2.21 15.95 5.88
N LEU A 179 -1.38 16.39 6.80
CA LEU A 179 -0.70 17.68 6.80
C LEU A 179 0.79 17.46 6.93
N GLU A 180 1.56 18.08 6.04
CA GLU A 180 2.99 18.23 6.20
C GLU A 180 3.32 19.72 6.27
N TRP A 181 3.91 20.16 7.39
CA TRP A 181 4.25 21.56 7.62
C TRP A 181 5.77 21.75 7.73
N ASN A 182 6.34 22.47 6.77
CA ASN A 182 7.79 22.65 6.60
C ASN A 182 8.20 24.15 6.62
N GLN A 183 7.41 25.02 7.24
CA GLN A 183 7.71 26.47 7.26
C GLN A 183 8.71 26.88 8.34
N ILE A 184 8.94 26.03 9.34
CA ILE A 184 9.85 26.29 10.43
C ILE A 184 11.22 25.71 10.07
N LYS A 185 12.29 26.55 10.16
CA LYS A 185 13.65 26.15 9.83
C LYS A 185 14.08 24.91 10.61
N SER A 186 14.56 23.91 9.92
CA SER A 186 15.06 22.65 10.49
C SER A 186 14.00 21.83 11.28
N MET A 187 12.71 22.11 11.07
CA MET A 187 11.63 21.38 11.70
C MET A 187 10.55 21.02 10.68
N LYS A 188 10.09 19.78 10.74
CA LYS A 188 8.96 19.23 10.00
C LYS A 188 7.91 18.77 10.99
N ILE A 189 6.66 19.13 10.73
CA ILE A 189 5.49 18.65 11.48
C ILE A 189 4.64 17.83 10.52
N ASP A 190 4.36 16.59 10.88
CA ASP A 190 3.47 15.68 10.17
C ASP A 190 2.25 15.39 11.03
N ALA A 191 1.06 15.55 10.49
CA ALA A 191 -0.17 15.22 11.17
C ALA A 191 -1.14 14.51 10.24
N GLY A 192 -1.99 13.65 10.78
CA GLY A 192 -3.01 12.97 9.98
C GLY A 192 -4.22 12.59 10.81
N TRP A 193 -5.34 12.57 10.09
CA TRP A 193 -6.65 12.09 10.52
C TRP A 193 -7.17 11.12 9.47
N MET A 194 -7.26 9.84 9.81
CA MET A 194 -7.72 8.79 8.93
C MET A 194 -9.04 8.21 9.45
N TYR A 195 -10.02 8.05 8.58
CA TYR A 195 -11.31 7.43 8.87
C TYR A 195 -11.54 6.14 8.07
N GLY A 196 -10.71 5.87 7.07
CA GLY A 196 -10.78 4.68 6.25
C GLY A 196 -9.40 4.07 5.98
N ILE A 197 -9.36 2.75 5.86
CA ILE A 197 -8.17 1.97 5.48
C ILE A 197 -8.61 0.87 4.52
N SER A 198 -7.83 0.66 3.46
CA SER A 198 -7.91 -0.53 2.63
C SER A 198 -6.65 -1.36 2.86
N PRO A 199 -6.74 -2.46 3.62
CA PRO A 199 -5.61 -3.34 3.86
C PRO A 199 -5.10 -3.99 2.58
N ARG A 200 -3.81 -4.27 2.50
CA ARG A 200 -3.26 -5.07 1.40
C ARG A 200 -3.94 -6.44 1.35
N GLY A 201 -4.17 -7.04 0.24
CA GLY A 201 -4.86 -8.33 0.13
C GLY A 201 -6.38 -8.24 0.28
N THR A 202 -6.94 -7.02 0.17
CA THR A 202 -8.38 -6.79 0.04
C THR A 202 -8.67 -5.83 -1.10
N VAL A 203 -9.88 -5.86 -1.62
CA VAL A 203 -10.40 -4.91 -2.61
C VAL A 203 -11.23 -3.81 -1.94
N THR A 204 -11.56 -3.97 -0.67
CA THR A 204 -12.54 -3.18 0.05
C THR A 204 -11.89 -2.07 0.89
N TRP A 205 -12.60 -0.97 1.02
CA TRP A 205 -12.30 0.10 1.97
C TRP A 205 -13.13 -0.09 3.23
N HIS A 206 -12.48 -0.03 4.39
CA HIS A 206 -13.08 -0.25 5.70
C HIS A 206 -12.89 0.96 6.60
N GLY A 207 -13.81 1.16 7.54
CA GLY A 207 -13.56 2.01 8.71
C GLY A 207 -12.41 1.46 9.57
N ILE A 208 -11.79 2.31 10.39
CA ILE A 208 -10.56 2.00 11.14
C ILE A 208 -10.71 0.72 11.98
N GLY A 209 -11.74 0.61 12.80
CA GLY A 209 -11.94 -0.55 13.68
C GLY A 209 -12.06 -1.85 12.89
N LYS A 210 -12.84 -1.86 11.81
CA LYS A 210 -13.03 -3.05 10.97
C LYS A 210 -11.75 -3.44 10.23
N SER A 211 -10.95 -2.48 9.76
CA SER A 211 -9.72 -2.75 9.01
C SER A 211 -8.69 -3.56 9.80
N ILE A 212 -8.66 -3.41 11.12
CA ILE A 212 -7.76 -4.14 12.02
C ILE A 212 -8.14 -5.63 12.08
N GLY A 213 -9.41 -5.95 11.89
CA GLY A 213 -9.91 -7.33 11.92
C GLY A 213 -9.80 -8.11 10.62
N VAL A 214 -9.41 -7.48 9.52
CA VAL A 214 -9.28 -8.14 8.21
C VAL A 214 -8.19 -9.21 8.21
N TYR A 215 -7.07 -8.95 8.88
CA TYR A 215 -6.04 -9.97 9.07
C TYR A 215 -6.37 -10.83 10.29
N PRO A 216 -6.13 -12.14 10.22
CA PRO A 216 -6.20 -12.96 11.42
C PRO A 216 -5.27 -12.34 12.46
N GLY A 217 -5.84 -11.92 13.57
CA GLY A 217 -5.13 -11.27 14.67
C GLY A 217 -3.99 -12.14 15.18
N GLY A 218 -3.12 -11.56 16.02
CA GLY A 218 -2.11 -12.31 16.73
C GLY A 218 -2.71 -13.34 17.70
N VAL A 219 -1.88 -13.87 18.57
CA VAL A 219 -2.30 -14.74 19.67
C VAL A 219 -2.25 -13.97 20.99
N ASN A 220 -3.11 -14.29 21.90
CA ASN A 220 -3.05 -13.88 23.29
C ASN A 220 -1.84 -14.52 23.99
N PRO A 221 -1.39 -14.02 25.15
CA PRO A 221 -0.29 -14.62 25.91
C PRO A 221 -0.48 -16.10 26.26
N ASP A 222 -1.71 -16.57 26.33
CA ASP A 222 -2.07 -17.96 26.58
C ASP A 222 -2.09 -18.85 25.31
N GLY A 223 -1.74 -18.30 24.15
CA GLY A 223 -1.72 -18.99 22.86
C GLY A 223 -3.08 -19.05 22.14
N THR A 224 -4.15 -18.54 22.71
CA THR A 224 -5.46 -18.45 22.05
C THR A 224 -5.46 -17.37 20.98
N LYS A 225 -6.38 -17.45 20.02
CA LYS A 225 -6.53 -16.41 18.99
C LYS A 225 -6.95 -15.07 19.63
N SER A 226 -6.25 -14.00 19.28
CA SER A 226 -6.66 -12.67 19.71
C SER A 226 -8.00 -12.28 19.09
N ALA A 227 -8.83 -11.58 19.86
CA ALA A 227 -10.18 -11.19 19.46
C ALA A 227 -10.25 -9.77 18.87
N TYR A 228 -9.18 -9.27 18.27
CA TYR A 228 -9.12 -7.88 17.76
C TYR A 228 -10.24 -7.56 16.77
N GLY A 229 -10.57 -8.48 15.86
CA GLY A 229 -11.50 -8.23 14.77
C GLY A 229 -12.90 -7.81 15.19
N ASN A 230 -13.35 -8.18 16.38
CA ASN A 230 -14.71 -7.90 16.84
C ASN A 230 -14.77 -6.97 18.06
N ASN A 231 -13.61 -6.67 18.67
CA ASN A 231 -13.54 -5.94 19.94
C ASN A 231 -13.01 -4.51 19.79
N ILE A 232 -12.59 -4.10 18.59
CA ILE A 232 -12.08 -2.76 18.37
C ILE A 232 -13.15 -1.93 17.68
N SER A 233 -13.66 -0.96 18.41
CA SER A 233 -14.52 0.11 17.87
C SER A 233 -13.69 1.38 17.78
N SER A 234 -13.40 1.83 16.57
CA SER A 234 -12.70 3.08 16.31
C SER A 234 -13.23 3.72 15.03
N ASN A 235 -13.61 4.98 15.12
CA ASN A 235 -14.09 5.75 13.97
C ASN A 235 -12.98 6.48 13.24
N ALA A 236 -11.85 6.71 13.90
CA ALA A 236 -10.74 7.44 13.33
C ALA A 236 -9.40 7.05 13.97
N LEU A 237 -8.34 7.34 13.24
CA LEU A 237 -6.96 7.27 13.71
C LEU A 237 -6.33 8.63 13.52
N PHE A 238 -5.66 9.13 14.57
CA PHE A 238 -4.91 10.37 14.53
C PHE A 238 -3.43 10.09 14.75
N TYR A 239 -2.57 10.84 14.08
CA TYR A 239 -1.15 10.87 14.40
C TYR A 239 -0.62 12.29 14.31
N LEU A 240 0.44 12.54 15.10
CA LEU A 240 1.23 13.77 15.07
C LEU A 240 2.70 13.38 15.18
N GLY A 241 3.52 13.86 14.28
CA GLY A 241 4.96 13.70 14.26
C GLY A 241 5.67 15.06 14.22
N ILE A 242 6.73 15.22 14.98
CA ILE A 242 7.60 16.37 14.90
C ILE A 242 9.02 15.87 14.67
N THR A 243 9.64 16.30 13.57
CA THR A 243 11.01 15.97 13.25
C THR A 243 11.84 17.25 13.27
N LYS A 244 12.93 17.26 14.04
CA LYS A 244 13.85 18.41 14.11
C LYS A 244 15.26 17.97 13.75
N SER A 245 15.89 18.68 12.81
CA SER A 245 17.30 18.51 12.51
C SER A 245 18.14 19.29 13.52
N LEU A 246 19.02 18.58 14.24
CA LEU A 246 19.89 19.15 15.27
C LEU A 246 21.29 19.53 14.75
N GLY A 247 21.47 19.58 13.44
CA GLY A 247 22.73 19.91 12.78
C GLY A 247 23.58 18.68 12.40
N LYS A 248 24.77 18.92 11.82
CA LYS A 248 25.62 17.84 11.27
C LYS A 248 26.09 16.81 12.30
N LYS A 249 26.14 17.15 13.55
CA LYS A 249 26.64 16.28 14.63
C LYS A 249 25.56 15.33 15.18
N TYR A 250 24.27 15.68 15.00
CA TYR A 250 23.12 14.86 15.43
C TYR A 250 22.05 14.89 14.34
N PRO A 251 22.00 13.89 13.47
CA PRO A 251 21.25 14.00 12.21
C PRO A 251 19.74 14.10 12.36
N THR A 252 19.11 13.49 13.35
CA THR A 252 17.63 13.59 13.46
C THR A 252 17.13 13.10 14.83
N ALA A 253 16.18 13.82 15.42
CA ALA A 253 15.36 13.33 16.53
C ALA A 253 13.89 13.30 16.10
N VAL A 254 13.24 12.16 16.26
CA VAL A 254 11.78 12.01 16.11
C VAL A 254 11.15 12.09 17.50
N VAL A 255 10.28 13.05 17.71
CA VAL A 255 9.61 13.24 18.98
C VAL A 255 8.12 13.07 18.82
N GLY A 256 7.60 11.98 19.34
CA GLY A 256 6.24 11.82 19.81
C GLY A 256 5.16 11.52 18.77
N SER A 257 4.30 10.59 19.14
CA SER A 257 2.96 10.42 18.59
C SER A 257 1.95 10.41 19.72
N ILE A 258 0.79 10.95 19.45
CA ILE A 258 -0.36 10.85 20.35
C ILE A 258 -1.42 10.01 19.62
N ARG A 259 -1.93 9.00 20.34
CA ARG A 259 -3.09 8.20 19.93
C ARG A 259 -4.38 8.96 20.14
#